data_aea9c003b5dadae3c85e0c5dcc52b9e2
#
_entry.id   aea9c003b5dadae3c85e0c5dcc52b9e2
#
_cell.length_a   1.000
_cell.length_b   1.000
_cell.length_c   1.000
_cell.angle_alpha   90.00
_cell.angle_beta   90.00
_cell.angle_gamma   90.00
#
_symmetry.space_group_name_H-M   'P 1'
#
loop_
_entity.id
_entity.type
_entity.pdbx_description
1 polymer ?
#
loop_
_entity_poly.entity_id
_entity_poly.type
_entity_poly.pdbx_seq_one_letter_code
_entity_poly.pdbx_strand_id
1 'polypeptide(L)'
;MKENKKIQEEQILVRVTGQDRPGLTASIMSILAKYDARVLDIGQADIHATLSLGILIRTNEDNSGKVMKDLLFKATELGVNIGFSPISDEEYEEWVDQQGKNRYILTIIGRSLSAENIEAATKVIANQDMNIDSIVRLTGRQSIVRKDTNVRACIELSLRGTPNDYVQMQADLMKMSQEQEIDFSLQKDNMYRRMRRLICFDMDSTLIQTECIDELAKKAGV
;
A
#
# COMPACT_ATOMS: atom_id res chain seq x y z
N MET A 1 -17.02 49.79 -2.58
CA MET A 1 -16.81 48.45 -3.17
C MET A 1 -15.61 47.86 -2.46
N LYS A 2 -15.80 46.85 -1.60
CA LYS A 2 -14.66 46.09 -1.01
C LYS A 2 -14.19 45.15 -2.11
N GLU A 3 -12.96 45.34 -2.60
CA GLU A 3 -12.29 44.35 -3.41
C GLU A 3 -12.25 43.03 -2.63
N ASN A 4 -12.89 42.01 -3.16
CA ASN A 4 -12.74 40.65 -2.68
C ASN A 4 -11.30 40.25 -3.03
N LYS A 5 -10.37 40.43 -2.09
CA LYS A 5 -9.00 39.87 -2.14
C LYS A 5 -9.18 38.38 -2.32
N LYS A 6 -8.92 37.84 -3.51
CA LYS A 6 -8.96 36.42 -3.76
C LYS A 6 -7.94 35.81 -2.78
N ILE A 7 -8.41 35.08 -1.79
CA ILE A 7 -7.54 34.40 -0.83
C ILE A 7 -6.76 33.38 -1.66
N GLN A 8 -5.46 33.57 -1.74
CA GLN A 8 -4.58 32.64 -2.43
C GLN A 8 -4.35 31.45 -1.49
N GLU A 9 -4.60 30.25 -1.96
CA GLU A 9 -4.42 29.00 -1.22
C GLU A 9 -3.22 28.26 -1.77
N GLU A 10 -2.52 27.57 -0.91
CA GLU A 10 -1.34 26.77 -1.23
C GLU A 10 -1.55 25.30 -0.82
N GLN A 11 -1.08 24.37 -1.65
CA GLN A 11 -1.02 22.97 -1.33
C GLN A 11 0.39 22.61 -0.84
N ILE A 12 0.44 21.92 0.30
CA ILE A 12 1.70 21.52 0.93
C ILE A 12 1.62 20.05 1.32
N LEU A 13 2.56 19.25 0.81
CA LEU A 13 2.79 17.91 1.29
C LEU A 13 3.66 17.96 2.54
N VAL A 14 3.09 17.61 3.69
CA VAL A 14 3.76 17.46 4.97
C VAL A 14 4.17 16.01 5.14
N ARG A 15 5.47 15.74 5.34
CA ARG A 15 6.01 14.41 5.59
C ARG A 15 6.59 14.36 6.98
N VAL A 16 6.13 13.39 7.78
CA VAL A 16 6.60 13.18 9.16
C VAL A 16 7.18 11.78 9.26
N THR A 17 8.40 11.66 9.76
CA THR A 17 9.08 10.37 9.96
C THR A 17 9.73 10.30 11.32
N GLY A 18 9.64 9.17 12.01
CA GLY A 18 10.26 8.98 13.32
C GLY A 18 9.72 7.77 14.05
N GLN A 19 10.07 7.65 15.32
CA GLN A 19 9.55 6.57 16.14
C GLN A 19 8.04 6.74 16.38
N ASP A 20 7.28 5.69 16.08
CA ASP A 20 5.83 5.70 16.32
C ASP A 20 5.51 5.71 17.82
N ARG A 21 4.49 6.49 18.17
CA ARG A 21 3.96 6.58 19.53
C ARG A 21 2.52 7.11 19.54
N PRO A 22 1.71 6.70 20.53
CA PRO A 22 0.36 7.21 20.67
C PRO A 22 0.30 8.75 20.74
N GLY A 23 -0.62 9.36 20.00
CA GLY A 23 -0.89 10.79 20.02
C GLY A 23 -0.06 11.63 19.05
N LEU A 24 0.90 11.04 18.30
CA LEU A 24 1.72 11.78 17.35
C LEU A 24 0.85 12.42 16.26
N THR A 25 0.06 11.62 15.56
CA THR A 25 -0.85 12.10 14.51
C THR A 25 -1.85 13.12 15.06
N ALA A 26 -2.42 12.89 16.26
CA ALA A 26 -3.33 13.84 16.89
C ALA A 26 -2.67 15.19 17.17
N SER A 27 -1.40 15.19 17.61
CA SER A 27 -0.65 16.42 17.85
C SER A 27 -0.42 17.23 16.57
N ILE A 28 -0.09 16.56 15.46
CA ILE A 28 0.06 17.20 14.15
C ILE A 28 -1.27 17.77 13.67
N MET A 29 -2.35 16.97 13.73
CA MET A 29 -3.70 17.38 13.33
C MET A 29 -4.22 18.57 14.16
N SER A 30 -3.90 18.65 15.44
CA SER A 30 -4.27 19.77 16.30
C SER A 30 -3.70 21.11 15.80
N ILE A 31 -2.49 21.10 15.27
CA ILE A 31 -1.88 22.30 14.68
C ILE A 31 -2.55 22.65 13.36
N LEU A 32 -2.79 21.68 12.50
CA LEU A 32 -3.49 21.90 11.22
C LEU A 32 -4.90 22.49 11.46
N ALA A 33 -5.63 21.94 12.42
CA ALA A 33 -6.96 22.42 12.78
C ALA A 33 -6.96 23.85 13.34
N LYS A 34 -5.93 24.25 14.11
CA LYS A 34 -5.78 25.61 14.62
C LYS A 34 -5.74 26.69 13.52
N TYR A 35 -5.26 26.32 12.34
CA TYR A 35 -5.12 27.21 11.20
C TYR A 35 -6.13 26.93 10.08
N ASP A 36 -7.19 26.17 10.37
CA ASP A 36 -8.23 25.78 9.41
C ASP A 36 -7.66 25.17 8.12
N ALA A 37 -6.50 24.45 8.23
CA ALA A 37 -5.90 23.76 7.12
C ALA A 37 -6.79 22.59 6.69
N ARG A 38 -7.12 22.54 5.40
CA ARG A 38 -7.92 21.47 4.82
C ARG A 38 -7.01 20.28 4.47
N VAL A 39 -7.34 19.10 4.93
CA VAL A 39 -6.65 17.86 4.53
C VAL A 39 -7.23 17.39 3.20
N LEU A 40 -6.39 17.27 2.18
CA LEU A 40 -6.75 16.77 0.86
C LEU A 40 -6.49 15.27 0.75
N ASP A 41 -5.40 14.79 1.33
CA ASP A 41 -5.05 13.37 1.42
C ASP A 41 -4.20 13.08 2.65
N ILE A 42 -4.22 11.83 3.11
CA ILE A 42 -3.44 11.37 4.25
C ILE A 42 -3.08 9.88 4.08
N GLY A 43 -1.81 9.57 4.30
CA GLY A 43 -1.32 8.20 4.30
C GLY A 43 -0.31 7.96 5.40
N GLN A 44 -0.42 6.80 6.05
CA GLN A 44 0.48 6.39 7.12
C GLN A 44 0.98 4.97 6.86
N ALA A 45 2.27 4.76 7.05
CA ALA A 45 2.90 3.44 7.05
C ALA A 45 3.75 3.28 8.31
N ASP A 46 3.75 2.06 8.87
CA ASP A 46 4.57 1.67 10.01
C ASP A 46 5.43 0.46 9.65
N ILE A 47 6.76 0.62 9.78
CA ILE A 47 7.73 -0.46 9.60
C ILE A 47 8.67 -0.45 10.81
N HIS A 48 8.63 -1.51 11.61
CA HIS A 48 9.48 -1.67 12.80
C HIS A 48 9.44 -0.45 13.74
N ALA A 49 8.24 -0.07 14.18
CA ALA A 49 8.03 1.08 15.06
C ALA A 49 8.53 2.43 14.49
N THR A 50 8.79 2.48 13.18
CA THR A 50 9.10 3.72 12.48
C THR A 50 7.89 4.15 11.67
N LEU A 51 7.30 5.27 12.07
CA LEU A 51 6.19 5.92 11.38
C LEU A 51 6.71 6.68 10.16
N SER A 52 6.00 6.53 9.04
CA SER A 52 6.04 7.45 7.90
C SER A 52 4.63 7.96 7.65
N LEU A 53 4.40 9.26 7.89
CA LEU A 53 3.10 9.90 7.74
C LEU A 53 3.22 11.00 6.68
N GLY A 54 2.41 10.90 5.63
CA GLY A 54 2.23 11.93 4.61
C GLY A 54 0.85 12.58 4.76
N ILE A 55 0.81 13.90 4.73
CA ILE A 55 -0.44 14.67 4.79
C ILE A 55 -0.37 15.74 3.71
N LEU A 56 -1.26 15.68 2.75
CA LEU A 56 -1.44 16.75 1.77
C LEU A 56 -2.48 17.72 2.29
N ILE A 57 -2.08 18.95 2.51
CA ILE A 57 -2.95 20.00 3.04
C ILE A 57 -3.12 21.12 2.05
N ARG A 58 -4.25 21.81 2.15
CA ARG A 58 -4.50 23.10 1.51
C ARG A 58 -4.72 24.15 2.60
N THR A 59 -4.00 25.24 2.53
CA THR A 59 -4.07 26.33 3.52
C THR A 59 -3.97 27.68 2.83
N ASN A 60 -4.40 28.74 3.53
CA ASN A 60 -4.25 30.10 3.05
C ASN A 60 -2.75 30.48 3.10
N GLU A 61 -2.27 31.18 2.07
CA GLU A 61 -0.90 31.71 1.98
C GLU A 61 -0.48 32.50 3.24
N ASP A 62 -1.37 33.32 3.81
CA ASP A 62 -1.13 34.08 5.04
C ASP A 62 -0.87 33.18 6.28
N ASN A 63 -1.31 31.91 6.23
CA ASN A 63 -1.19 30.93 7.32
C ASN A 63 -0.13 29.88 7.05
N SER A 64 0.28 29.63 5.81
CA SER A 64 1.20 28.57 5.43
C SER A 64 2.51 28.62 6.23
N GLY A 65 3.13 29.78 6.32
CA GLY A 65 4.34 29.98 7.11
C GLY A 65 4.15 29.76 8.61
N LYS A 66 2.98 30.08 9.17
CA LYS A 66 2.66 29.85 10.60
C LYS A 66 2.43 28.37 10.87
N VAL A 67 1.72 27.69 9.98
CA VAL A 67 1.50 26.21 10.04
C VAL A 67 2.84 25.50 10.02
N MET A 68 3.70 25.78 9.03
CA MET A 68 5.01 25.14 8.92
C MET A 68 5.88 25.39 10.15
N LYS A 69 5.90 26.62 10.67
CA LYS A 69 6.63 26.98 11.87
C LYS A 69 6.16 26.18 13.09
N ASP A 70 4.84 26.17 13.37
CA ASP A 70 4.29 25.47 14.54
C ASP A 70 4.49 23.95 14.42
N LEU A 71 4.40 23.40 13.20
CA LEU A 71 4.70 21.99 12.93
C LEU A 71 6.18 21.65 13.17
N LEU A 72 7.11 22.52 12.76
CA LEU A 72 8.55 22.34 13.03
C LEU A 72 8.87 22.28 14.53
N PHE A 73 8.32 23.22 15.30
CA PHE A 73 8.49 23.21 16.76
C PHE A 73 7.90 21.94 17.37
N LYS A 74 6.71 21.55 16.92
CA LYS A 74 6.06 20.33 17.43
C LYS A 74 6.83 19.07 17.06
N ALA A 75 7.36 18.99 15.86
CA ALA A 75 8.20 17.88 15.43
C ALA A 75 9.46 17.73 16.31
N THR A 76 10.10 18.87 16.64
CA THR A 76 11.26 18.89 17.54
C THR A 76 10.88 18.41 18.95
N GLU A 77 9.76 18.88 19.51
CA GLU A 77 9.22 18.42 20.79
C GLU A 77 8.92 16.91 20.78
N LEU A 78 8.35 16.44 19.68
CA LEU A 78 8.01 15.05 19.48
C LEU A 78 9.22 14.17 19.10
N GLY A 79 10.40 14.71 18.81
CA GLY A 79 11.58 13.96 18.40
C GLY A 79 11.39 13.25 17.06
N VAL A 80 10.63 13.84 16.13
CA VAL A 80 10.40 13.33 14.78
C VAL A 80 10.95 14.28 13.72
N ASN A 81 11.24 13.77 12.54
CA ASN A 81 11.64 14.59 11.40
C ASN A 81 10.38 15.04 10.65
N ILE A 82 10.37 16.29 10.19
CA ILE A 82 9.31 16.82 9.35
C ILE A 82 9.90 17.50 8.13
N GLY A 83 9.25 17.33 6.98
CA GLY A 83 9.60 17.96 5.73
C GLY A 83 8.36 18.51 5.04
N PHE A 84 8.53 19.60 4.29
CA PHE A 84 7.47 20.26 3.53
C PHE A 84 7.84 20.29 2.06
N SER A 85 6.88 20.01 1.18
CA SER A 85 7.01 20.20 -0.26
C SER A 85 5.78 20.94 -0.75
N PRO A 86 5.94 22.15 -1.31
CA PRO A 86 4.85 22.80 -2.00
C PRO A 86 4.46 21.96 -3.23
N ILE A 87 3.17 21.91 -3.53
CA ILE A 87 2.60 21.23 -4.68
C ILE A 87 1.84 22.28 -5.48
N SER A 88 2.11 22.39 -6.78
CA SER A 88 1.37 23.31 -7.63
C SER A 88 -0.06 22.82 -7.93
N ASP A 89 -0.92 23.70 -8.40
CA ASP A 89 -2.30 23.32 -8.80
C ASP A 89 -2.24 22.30 -9.95
N GLU A 90 -1.30 22.44 -10.89
CA GLU A 90 -1.10 21.54 -12.02
C GLU A 90 -0.67 20.16 -11.56
N GLU A 91 0.34 20.06 -10.67
CA GLU A 91 0.81 18.78 -10.11
C GLU A 91 -0.31 18.09 -9.33
N TYR A 92 -1.13 18.85 -8.61
CA TYR A 92 -2.26 18.30 -7.88
C TYR A 92 -3.34 17.72 -8.82
N GLU A 93 -3.73 18.45 -9.86
CA GLU A 93 -4.73 17.99 -10.83
C GLU A 93 -4.23 16.79 -11.63
N GLU A 94 -2.96 16.75 -12.05
CA GLU A 94 -2.35 15.58 -12.68
C GLU A 94 -2.41 14.35 -11.76
N TRP A 95 -2.13 14.54 -10.47
CA TRP A 95 -2.23 13.45 -9.48
C TRP A 95 -3.68 12.97 -9.29
N VAL A 96 -4.66 13.88 -9.27
CA VAL A 96 -6.09 13.55 -9.17
C VAL A 96 -6.54 12.75 -10.40
N ASP A 97 -6.17 13.15 -11.60
CA ASP A 97 -6.50 12.45 -12.84
C ASP A 97 -5.97 11.00 -12.85
N GLN A 98 -4.83 10.78 -12.22
CA GLN A 98 -4.28 9.43 -12.09
C GLN A 98 -5.09 8.54 -11.14
N GLN A 99 -5.88 9.09 -10.20
CA GLN A 99 -6.69 8.30 -9.28
C GLN A 99 -7.83 7.53 -9.98
N GLY A 100 -8.30 8.00 -11.13
CA GLY A 100 -9.33 7.35 -11.96
C GLY A 100 -8.86 6.11 -12.73
N LYS A 101 -7.57 5.79 -12.76
CA LYS A 101 -7.02 4.64 -13.49
C LYS A 101 -7.46 3.30 -12.89
N ASN A 102 -7.45 2.25 -13.71
CA ASN A 102 -7.70 0.88 -13.25
C ASN A 102 -6.74 0.50 -12.13
N ARG A 103 -7.23 -0.29 -11.19
CA ARG A 103 -6.44 -0.84 -10.09
C ARG A 103 -6.45 -2.35 -10.11
N TYR A 104 -5.32 -2.93 -9.73
CA TYR A 104 -5.13 -4.37 -9.57
C TYR A 104 -4.44 -4.64 -8.24
N ILE A 105 -4.65 -5.85 -7.74
CA ILE A 105 -3.95 -6.36 -6.57
C ILE A 105 -3.16 -7.58 -7.00
N LEU A 106 -1.86 -7.51 -6.79
CA LEU A 106 -0.96 -8.66 -6.91
C LEU A 106 -0.64 -9.15 -5.50
N THR A 107 -1.07 -10.36 -5.18
CA THR A 107 -0.71 -11.02 -3.93
C THR A 107 0.37 -12.05 -4.22
N ILE A 108 1.44 -12.06 -3.44
CA ILE A 108 2.54 -13.02 -3.56
C ILE A 108 2.65 -13.76 -2.24
N ILE A 109 2.71 -15.10 -2.32
CA ILE A 109 2.85 -15.98 -1.16
C ILE A 109 3.97 -16.99 -1.38
N GLY A 110 4.76 -17.21 -0.36
CA GLY A 110 5.85 -18.19 -0.36
C GLY A 110 6.21 -18.64 1.06
N ARG A 111 7.09 -19.60 1.18
CA ARG A 111 7.65 -20.00 2.49
C ARG A 111 8.48 -18.88 3.10
N SER A 112 9.22 -18.18 2.27
CA SER A 112 9.91 -16.91 2.57
C SER A 112 9.82 -16.02 1.35
N LEU A 113 10.00 -14.73 1.53
CA LEU A 113 10.09 -13.79 0.42
C LEU A 113 11.46 -13.14 0.47
N SER A 114 12.27 -13.40 -0.56
CA SER A 114 13.57 -12.78 -0.78
C SER A 114 13.45 -11.46 -1.52
N ALA A 115 14.51 -10.67 -1.54
CA ALA A 115 14.58 -9.48 -2.39
C ALA A 115 14.47 -9.84 -3.87
N GLU A 116 15.00 -11.01 -4.28
CA GLU A 116 14.92 -11.53 -5.64
C GLU A 116 13.48 -11.81 -6.06
N ASN A 117 12.66 -12.41 -5.18
CA ASN A 117 11.24 -12.64 -5.46
C ASN A 117 10.48 -11.32 -5.69
N ILE A 118 10.78 -10.29 -4.88
CA ILE A 118 10.14 -8.98 -5.01
C ILE A 118 10.63 -8.27 -6.27
N GLU A 119 11.94 -8.35 -6.57
CA GLU A 119 12.52 -7.79 -7.78
C GLU A 119 11.88 -8.38 -9.03
N ALA A 120 11.78 -9.71 -9.12
CA ALA A 120 11.18 -10.39 -10.26
C ALA A 120 9.73 -9.93 -10.48
N ALA A 121 8.92 -9.88 -9.43
CA ALA A 121 7.54 -9.41 -9.52
C ALA A 121 7.45 -7.94 -9.93
N THR A 122 8.27 -7.06 -9.35
CA THR A 122 8.25 -5.63 -9.68
C THR A 122 8.74 -5.35 -11.10
N LYS A 123 9.65 -6.16 -11.64
CA LYS A 123 10.06 -6.09 -13.06
C LYS A 123 8.89 -6.42 -14.00
N VAL A 124 8.11 -7.46 -13.70
CA VAL A 124 6.93 -7.80 -14.51
C VAL A 124 5.93 -6.64 -14.52
N ILE A 125 5.70 -6.01 -13.36
CA ILE A 125 4.80 -4.86 -13.24
C ILE A 125 5.32 -3.67 -14.05
N ALA A 126 6.61 -3.34 -13.92
CA ALA A 126 7.24 -2.23 -14.62
C ALA A 126 7.22 -2.41 -16.15
N ASN A 127 7.44 -3.63 -16.66
CA ASN A 127 7.37 -3.94 -18.08
C ASN A 127 5.96 -3.72 -18.68
N GLN A 128 4.93 -3.67 -17.84
CA GLN A 128 3.56 -3.39 -18.23
C GLN A 128 3.15 -1.92 -18.03
N ASP A 129 4.11 -1.05 -17.75
CA ASP A 129 3.89 0.39 -17.50
C ASP A 129 2.88 0.65 -16.35
N MET A 130 2.91 -0.20 -15.34
CA MET A 130 2.07 -0.08 -14.16
C MET A 130 2.85 0.46 -12.96
N ASN A 131 2.19 1.28 -12.14
CA ASN A 131 2.76 1.79 -10.91
C ASN A 131 2.36 0.92 -9.69
N ILE A 132 3.24 0.83 -8.71
CA ILE A 132 2.96 0.22 -7.41
C ILE A 132 2.64 1.35 -6.43
N ASP A 133 1.40 1.43 -5.98
CA ASP A 133 0.95 2.46 -5.03
C ASP A 133 1.27 2.08 -3.59
N SER A 134 1.22 0.80 -3.24
CA SER A 134 1.55 0.31 -1.90
C SER A 134 2.00 -1.14 -1.91
N ILE A 135 2.81 -1.51 -0.92
CA ILE A 135 3.20 -2.89 -0.63
C ILE A 135 2.90 -3.15 0.84
N VAL A 136 2.06 -4.14 1.12
CA VAL A 136 1.64 -4.46 2.48
C VAL A 136 1.92 -5.93 2.77
N ARG A 137 2.54 -6.22 3.91
CA ARG A 137 2.69 -7.59 4.40
C ARG A 137 1.39 -8.03 5.08
N LEU A 138 0.80 -9.12 4.58
CA LEU A 138 -0.45 -9.68 5.11
C LEU A 138 -0.22 -10.69 6.24
N THR A 139 0.97 -11.32 6.30
CA THR A 139 1.32 -12.28 7.34
C THR A 139 2.00 -11.62 8.52
N GLY A 140 1.88 -12.25 9.70
CA GLY A 140 2.58 -11.83 10.90
C GLY A 140 4.11 -11.81 10.70
N ARG A 141 4.78 -10.99 11.50
CA ARG A 141 6.24 -10.92 11.53
C ARG A 141 6.80 -12.13 12.30
N GLN A 142 7.90 -12.64 11.83
CA GLN A 142 8.52 -13.85 12.39
C GLN A 142 9.62 -13.49 13.39
N SER A 143 9.77 -14.32 14.42
CA SER A 143 10.92 -14.23 15.29
C SER A 143 12.18 -14.73 14.56
N ILE A 144 13.23 -13.94 14.55
CA ILE A 144 14.54 -14.35 14.03
C ILE A 144 15.25 -15.36 14.93
N VAL A 145 14.79 -15.49 16.18
CA VAL A 145 15.38 -16.38 17.18
C VAL A 145 14.64 -17.72 17.25
N ARG A 146 13.32 -17.73 17.10
CA ARG A 146 12.51 -18.94 17.10
C ARG A 146 12.41 -19.46 15.67
N LYS A 147 12.98 -20.65 15.42
CA LYS A 147 12.83 -21.36 14.14
C LYS A 147 11.44 -21.99 14.10
N ASP A 148 10.49 -21.30 13.52
CA ASP A 148 9.20 -21.88 13.17
C ASP A 148 9.31 -22.45 11.76
N THR A 149 9.09 -23.76 11.61
CA THR A 149 9.30 -24.48 10.34
C THR A 149 8.11 -24.34 9.39
N ASN A 150 6.98 -23.80 9.86
CA ASN A 150 5.73 -23.76 9.07
C ASN A 150 5.32 -22.32 8.72
N VAL A 151 6.28 -21.47 8.47
CA VAL A 151 6.03 -20.07 8.24
C VAL A 151 5.79 -19.80 6.76
N ARG A 152 4.75 -19.03 6.48
CA ARG A 152 4.49 -18.47 5.16
C ARG A 152 4.63 -16.95 5.21
N ALA A 153 5.15 -16.39 4.14
CA ALA A 153 5.21 -14.95 3.92
C ALA A 153 4.26 -14.58 2.80
N CYS A 154 3.41 -13.59 3.05
CA CYS A 154 2.47 -13.07 2.07
C CYS A 154 2.55 -11.56 2.04
N ILE A 155 2.69 -11.00 0.84
CA ILE A 155 2.61 -9.56 0.59
C ILE A 155 1.54 -9.27 -0.46
N GLU A 156 0.95 -8.09 -0.35
CA GLU A 156 0.00 -7.55 -1.31
C GLU A 156 0.58 -6.26 -1.89
N LEU A 157 0.59 -6.17 -3.22
CA LEU A 157 0.97 -4.98 -3.96
C LEU A 157 -0.29 -4.39 -4.60
N SER A 158 -0.58 -3.14 -4.29
CA SER A 158 -1.62 -2.38 -4.98
C SER A 158 -1.03 -1.73 -6.21
N LEU A 159 -1.59 -2.05 -7.37
CA LEU A 159 -1.09 -1.61 -8.68
C LEU A 159 -2.08 -0.64 -9.31
N ARG A 160 -1.56 0.40 -9.94
CA ARG A 160 -2.34 1.40 -10.67
C ARG A 160 -1.90 1.45 -12.14
N GLY A 161 -2.89 1.48 -13.02
CA GLY A 161 -2.71 1.51 -14.46
C GLY A 161 -3.48 0.38 -15.14
N THR A 162 -3.37 0.33 -16.45
CA THR A 162 -3.86 -0.78 -17.27
C THR A 162 -2.65 -1.44 -17.89
N PRO A 163 -2.44 -2.74 -17.71
CA PRO A 163 -1.29 -3.42 -18.29
C PRO A 163 -1.34 -3.30 -19.82
N ASN A 164 -0.19 -3.10 -20.44
CA ASN A 164 -0.05 -3.02 -21.90
C ASN A 164 -0.51 -4.33 -22.57
N ASP A 165 -0.16 -5.48 -21.96
CA ASP A 165 -0.61 -6.79 -22.36
C ASP A 165 -0.90 -7.64 -21.11
N TYR A 166 -2.19 -7.79 -20.77
CA TYR A 166 -2.63 -8.54 -19.61
C TYR A 166 -2.29 -10.04 -19.71
N VAL A 167 -2.37 -10.61 -20.91
CA VAL A 167 -2.07 -12.04 -21.12
C VAL A 167 -0.58 -12.30 -20.95
N GLN A 168 0.26 -11.44 -21.52
CA GLN A 168 1.70 -11.52 -21.34
C GLN A 168 2.10 -11.32 -19.88
N MET A 169 1.47 -10.35 -19.18
CA MET A 169 1.70 -10.13 -17.75
C MET A 169 1.41 -11.39 -16.93
N GLN A 170 0.30 -12.08 -17.20
CA GLN A 170 -0.03 -13.33 -16.52
C GLN A 170 1.00 -14.44 -16.83
N ALA A 171 1.43 -14.56 -18.09
CA ALA A 171 2.44 -15.52 -18.49
C ALA A 171 3.78 -15.28 -17.81
N ASP A 172 4.22 -14.02 -17.71
CA ASP A 172 5.46 -13.63 -17.04
C ASP A 172 5.39 -13.89 -15.52
N LEU A 173 4.26 -13.60 -14.89
CA LEU A 173 4.02 -13.92 -13.47
C LEU A 173 4.02 -15.43 -13.23
N MET A 174 3.45 -16.21 -14.13
CA MET A 174 3.44 -17.68 -14.03
C MET A 174 4.86 -18.25 -14.16
N LYS A 175 5.64 -17.75 -15.11
CA LYS A 175 7.05 -18.12 -15.27
C LYS A 175 7.84 -17.77 -14.02
N MET A 176 7.69 -16.55 -13.51
CA MET A 176 8.32 -16.11 -12.26
C MET A 176 7.95 -17.02 -11.08
N SER A 177 6.67 -17.40 -10.96
CA SER A 177 6.18 -18.28 -9.91
C SER A 177 6.91 -19.64 -9.92
N GLN A 178 7.08 -20.23 -11.10
CA GLN A 178 7.78 -21.49 -11.27
C GLN A 178 9.28 -21.37 -10.96
N GLU A 179 9.95 -20.32 -11.45
CA GLU A 179 11.37 -20.11 -11.28
C GLU A 179 11.76 -19.76 -9.83
N GLN A 180 10.86 -19.08 -9.11
CA GLN A 180 11.10 -18.57 -7.76
C GLN A 180 10.45 -19.41 -6.64
N GLU A 181 9.74 -20.48 -6.98
CA GLU A 181 9.00 -21.34 -6.03
C GLU A 181 8.06 -20.55 -5.10
N ILE A 182 7.34 -19.58 -5.69
CA ILE A 182 6.34 -18.74 -5.01
C ILE A 182 5.02 -18.77 -5.76
N ASP A 183 3.92 -18.58 -5.05
CA ASP A 183 2.59 -18.47 -5.64
C ASP A 183 2.18 -17.02 -5.78
N PHE A 184 1.31 -16.73 -6.76
CA PHE A 184 0.74 -15.41 -6.94
C PHE A 184 -0.74 -15.43 -7.25
N SER A 185 -1.40 -14.31 -7.01
CA SER A 185 -2.76 -14.04 -7.46
C SER A 185 -2.85 -12.60 -7.97
N LEU A 186 -3.25 -12.43 -9.23
CA LEU A 186 -3.51 -11.12 -9.81
C LEU A 186 -5.01 -10.90 -9.96
N GLN A 187 -5.56 -9.86 -9.36
CA GLN A 187 -6.98 -9.56 -9.35
C GLN A 187 -7.22 -8.09 -9.67
N LYS A 188 -8.28 -7.80 -10.43
CA LYS A 188 -8.76 -6.44 -10.60
C LYS A 188 -9.35 -5.94 -9.27
N ASP A 189 -8.88 -4.77 -8.78
CA ASP A 189 -9.42 -4.16 -7.57
C ASP A 189 -10.68 -3.36 -7.91
N ASN A 190 -11.82 -3.95 -7.67
CA ASN A 190 -13.12 -3.33 -7.87
C ASN A 190 -14.04 -3.61 -6.68
N MET A 191 -15.23 -3.02 -6.69
CA MET A 191 -16.20 -3.20 -5.61
C MET A 191 -16.56 -4.66 -5.34
N TYR A 192 -16.57 -5.51 -6.37
CA TYR A 192 -16.93 -6.93 -6.24
C TYR A 192 -15.88 -7.74 -5.48
N ARG A 193 -14.59 -7.35 -5.54
CA ARG A 193 -13.52 -8.01 -4.78
C ARG A 193 -13.78 -7.94 -3.28
N ARG A 194 -14.24 -6.80 -2.78
CA ARG A 194 -14.47 -6.54 -1.35
C ARG A 194 -15.82 -7.04 -0.84
N MET A 195 -16.74 -7.36 -1.74
CA MET A 195 -18.12 -7.78 -1.41
C MET A 195 -18.34 -9.31 -1.50
N ARG A 196 -17.29 -10.09 -1.66
CA ARG A 196 -17.41 -11.56 -1.70
C ARG A 196 -17.90 -12.09 -0.36
N ARG A 197 -18.99 -12.87 -0.38
CA ARG A 197 -19.61 -13.47 0.81
C ARG A 197 -19.66 -15.00 0.75
N LEU A 198 -19.20 -15.58 -0.37
CA LEU A 198 -19.17 -17.01 -0.58
C LEU A 198 -17.75 -17.43 -0.93
N ILE A 199 -17.24 -18.42 -0.22
CA ILE A 199 -15.95 -19.06 -0.51
C ILE A 199 -16.28 -20.53 -0.79
N CYS A 200 -15.89 -21.02 -1.96
CA CYS A 200 -15.96 -22.41 -2.33
C CYS A 200 -14.55 -22.97 -2.42
N PHE A 201 -14.32 -24.11 -1.80
CA PHE A 201 -13.08 -24.84 -1.89
C PHE A 201 -13.35 -26.15 -2.62
N ASP A 202 -12.43 -26.51 -3.50
CA ASP A 202 -12.34 -27.85 -4.03
C ASP A 202 -11.88 -28.80 -2.90
N MET A 203 -12.31 -30.05 -2.95
CA MET A 203 -12.00 -31.00 -1.87
C MET A 203 -10.67 -31.68 -2.10
N ASP A 204 -10.52 -32.34 -3.24
CA ASP A 204 -9.39 -33.21 -3.55
C ASP A 204 -8.14 -32.38 -3.81
N SER A 205 -7.03 -32.76 -3.22
CA SER A 205 -5.74 -32.04 -3.30
C SER A 205 -5.80 -30.53 -2.91
N THR A 206 -6.96 -30.05 -2.41
CA THR A 206 -7.16 -28.67 -1.95
C THR A 206 -7.49 -28.58 -0.46
N LEU A 207 -8.61 -29.15 -0.01
CA LEU A 207 -8.96 -29.24 1.41
C LEU A 207 -8.33 -30.45 2.09
N ILE A 208 -8.15 -31.54 1.35
CA ILE A 208 -7.47 -32.75 1.78
C ILE A 208 -6.27 -32.99 0.86
N GLN A 209 -5.27 -33.71 1.37
CA GLN A 209 -4.03 -33.99 0.62
C GLN A 209 -4.14 -35.18 -0.34
N THR A 210 -5.26 -35.85 -0.35
CA THR A 210 -5.51 -37.10 -1.12
C THR A 210 -6.66 -36.92 -2.06
N GLU A 211 -6.70 -37.77 -3.10
CA GLU A 211 -7.86 -37.90 -3.99
C GLU A 211 -8.87 -38.85 -3.34
N CYS A 212 -10.12 -38.43 -3.16
CA CYS A 212 -11.18 -39.24 -2.55
C CYS A 212 -11.42 -40.55 -3.30
N ILE A 213 -11.33 -40.51 -4.63
CA ILE A 213 -11.53 -41.68 -5.47
C ILE A 213 -10.45 -42.76 -5.23
N ASP A 214 -9.19 -42.33 -5.06
CA ASP A 214 -8.07 -43.25 -4.81
C ASP A 214 -8.20 -43.92 -3.43
N GLU A 215 -8.64 -43.19 -2.42
CA GLU A 215 -8.88 -43.75 -1.10
C GLU A 215 -10.06 -44.72 -1.07
N LEU A 216 -11.10 -44.44 -1.85
CA LEU A 216 -12.24 -45.38 -2.01
C LEU A 216 -11.83 -46.63 -2.76
N ALA A 217 -11.03 -46.52 -3.82
CA ALA A 217 -10.52 -47.68 -4.59
C ALA A 217 -9.65 -48.59 -3.71
N LYS A 218 -8.71 -47.99 -2.96
CA LYS A 218 -7.89 -48.74 -1.97
C LYS A 218 -8.73 -49.50 -0.95
N LYS A 219 -9.80 -48.86 -0.41
CA LYS A 219 -10.71 -49.54 0.53
C LYS A 219 -11.56 -50.62 -0.11
N ALA A 220 -11.93 -50.46 -1.38
CA ALA A 220 -12.66 -51.43 -2.16
C ALA A 220 -11.78 -52.60 -2.64
N GLY A 221 -10.46 -52.45 -2.57
CA GLY A 221 -9.51 -53.48 -3.01
C GLY A 221 -9.31 -53.57 -4.53
N VAL A 222 -9.50 -52.45 -5.22
CA VAL A 222 -9.30 -52.26 -6.66
C VAL A 222 -8.24 -51.21 -6.93
#